data_258ab8e74f25883226a6b87071f4f836
#
_entry.id   258ab8e74f25883226a6b87071f4f836
#
_cell.length_a   1.000
_cell.length_b   1.000
_cell.length_c   1.000
_cell.angle_alpha   90.00
_cell.angle_beta   90.00
_cell.angle_gamma   90.00
#
_symmetry.space_group_name_H-M   'P 1'
#
loop_
_entity.id
_entity.type
_entity.pdbx_description
1 polymer ?
#
loop_
_entity_poly.entity_id
_entity_poly.type
_entity_poly.pdbx_seq_one_letter_code
_entity_poly.pdbx_strand_id
1 'polypeptide(L)'
;MGLALTLTACGGGISSGDSGLFGRNRGAIPTNAQIEGRAATDAQAAALAKAKGEETNRSTIFDLFGNNKSPNANVEVNKYLWAASLDVLNFLPIESVDPFTGVIVTGYGAPPGGGRAYRATILVQDPALDARSLKIAMQGRGGGAVAPETIRAIEDAIMTRARQLRIQDAKL
;
A
#
# COMPACT_ATOMS: atom_id res chain seq x y z
N MET A 1 41.99 15.78 -54.99
CA MET A 1 41.94 14.48 -54.33
C MET A 1 40.59 14.41 -53.60
N GLY A 2 39.57 13.82 -54.24
CA GLY A 2 38.25 13.66 -53.67
C GLY A 2 38.05 12.22 -53.25
N LEU A 3 37.67 12.05 -52.01
CA LEU A 3 37.35 10.75 -51.42
C LEU A 3 35.85 10.58 -51.43
N ALA A 4 35.34 9.75 -52.34
CA ALA A 4 33.91 9.40 -52.40
C ALA A 4 33.65 8.23 -51.47
N LEU A 5 32.82 8.47 -50.40
CA LEU A 5 32.27 7.41 -49.57
C LEU A 5 30.94 6.92 -50.22
N THR A 6 30.94 5.70 -50.68
CA THR A 6 29.71 5.00 -51.11
C THR A 6 29.07 4.33 -49.92
N LEU A 7 27.92 4.82 -49.48
CA LEU A 7 27.03 4.11 -48.57
C LEU A 7 26.25 3.04 -49.31
N THR A 8 26.57 1.77 -49.05
CA THR A 8 25.70 0.67 -49.46
C THR A 8 24.57 0.50 -48.43
N ALA A 9 23.37 0.94 -48.81
CA ALA A 9 22.15 0.65 -48.08
C ALA A 9 21.79 -0.83 -48.24
N CYS A 10 21.92 -1.60 -47.20
CA CYS A 10 21.44 -2.97 -47.10
C CYS A 10 19.93 -2.88 -46.82
N GLY A 11 19.12 -2.93 -47.85
CA GLY A 11 17.66 -3.03 -47.75
C GLY A 11 17.26 -4.44 -47.32
N GLY A 12 17.21 -4.70 -46.02
CA GLY A 12 16.57 -5.87 -45.48
C GLY A 12 15.05 -5.68 -45.52
N GLY A 13 14.38 -6.33 -46.49
CA GLY A 13 12.93 -6.39 -46.52
C GLY A 13 12.40 -7.01 -45.27
N ILE A 14 11.65 -6.23 -44.49
CA ILE A 14 10.80 -6.75 -43.43
C ILE A 14 9.65 -7.46 -44.12
N SER A 15 9.77 -8.78 -44.32
CA SER A 15 8.67 -9.63 -44.68
C SER A 15 7.64 -9.51 -43.58
N SER A 16 6.56 -8.79 -43.84
CA SER A 16 5.37 -8.72 -43.01
C SER A 16 4.91 -10.13 -42.75
N GLY A 17 5.12 -10.63 -41.55
CA GLY A 17 4.51 -11.85 -41.08
C GLY A 17 3.00 -11.71 -41.24
N ASP A 18 2.44 -12.64 -41.96
CA ASP A 18 1.01 -12.84 -42.16
C ASP A 18 0.29 -12.83 -40.80
N SER A 19 -0.20 -11.68 -40.39
CA SER A 19 -1.09 -11.54 -39.27
C SER A 19 -2.44 -12.07 -39.69
N GLY A 20 -2.64 -13.38 -39.50
CA GLY A 20 -3.81 -14.15 -39.91
C GLY A 20 -5.13 -13.72 -39.31
N LEU A 21 -5.47 -12.42 -39.36
CA LEU A 21 -6.73 -11.90 -38.89
C LEU A 21 -7.88 -12.08 -39.90
N PHE A 22 -7.59 -12.34 -41.19
CA PHE A 22 -8.61 -12.44 -42.25
C PHE A 22 -8.29 -13.43 -43.35
N GLY A 23 -7.69 -14.60 -43.07
CA GLY A 23 -7.40 -15.58 -44.11
C GLY A 23 -7.73 -17.01 -43.67
N ARG A 24 -8.97 -17.46 -43.87
CA ARG A 24 -9.33 -18.86 -43.79
C ARG A 24 -8.82 -19.56 -45.05
N ASN A 25 -7.54 -19.92 -45.11
CA ASN A 25 -7.00 -20.79 -46.14
C ASN A 25 -7.28 -22.26 -45.78
N ARG A 26 -8.44 -22.77 -46.21
CA ARG A 26 -8.77 -24.18 -46.11
C ARG A 26 -8.05 -24.92 -47.24
N GLY A 27 -7.03 -25.70 -46.93
CA GLY A 27 -6.56 -26.77 -47.79
C GLY A 27 -5.10 -26.76 -48.23
N ALA A 28 -4.23 -25.93 -47.71
CA ALA A 28 -2.79 -26.06 -47.93
C ALA A 28 -2.17 -27.08 -46.99
N ILE A 29 -1.59 -28.15 -47.50
CA ILE A 29 -0.79 -29.10 -46.73
C ILE A 29 0.45 -28.35 -46.21
N PRO A 30 0.69 -28.28 -44.91
CA PRO A 30 1.83 -27.53 -44.38
C PRO A 30 3.15 -28.14 -44.81
N THR A 31 4.07 -27.32 -45.27
CA THR A 31 5.41 -27.75 -45.65
C THR A 31 6.22 -28.14 -44.40
N ASN A 32 7.19 -29.05 -44.57
CA ASN A 32 8.04 -29.51 -43.42
C ASN A 32 8.65 -28.34 -42.62
N ALA A 33 9.06 -27.28 -43.31
CA ALA A 33 9.57 -26.06 -42.67
C ALA A 33 8.53 -25.35 -41.75
N GLN A 34 7.22 -25.42 -42.14
CA GLN A 34 6.14 -24.85 -41.32
C GLN A 34 5.80 -25.74 -40.10
N ILE A 35 6.00 -27.06 -40.23
CA ILE A 35 5.83 -28.02 -39.14
C ILE A 35 6.94 -27.85 -38.12
N GLU A 36 8.18 -27.73 -38.58
CA GLU A 36 9.33 -27.49 -37.71
C GLU A 36 9.26 -26.14 -37.00
N GLY A 37 8.82 -25.08 -37.70
CA GLY A 37 8.59 -23.76 -37.10
C GLY A 37 7.52 -23.78 -36.00
N ARG A 38 6.42 -24.53 -36.21
CA ARG A 38 5.38 -24.69 -35.19
C ARG A 38 5.88 -25.49 -34.00
N ALA A 39 6.60 -26.58 -34.20
CA ALA A 39 7.18 -27.36 -33.13
C ALA A 39 8.16 -26.55 -32.25
N ALA A 40 8.95 -25.66 -32.88
CA ALA A 40 9.84 -24.76 -32.16
C ALA A 40 9.07 -23.70 -31.33
N THR A 41 7.99 -23.11 -31.87
CA THR A 41 7.14 -22.16 -31.15
C THR A 41 6.39 -22.81 -30.02
N ASP A 42 5.89 -24.04 -30.21
CA ASP A 42 5.19 -24.80 -29.18
C ASP A 42 6.16 -25.22 -28.05
N ALA A 43 7.40 -25.60 -28.39
CA ALA A 43 8.43 -25.90 -27.40
C ALA A 43 8.82 -24.64 -26.58
N GLN A 44 8.92 -23.48 -27.22
CA GLN A 44 9.15 -22.20 -26.52
C GLN A 44 7.98 -21.81 -25.66
N ALA A 45 6.75 -21.98 -26.13
CA ALA A 45 5.55 -21.70 -25.34
C ALA A 45 5.44 -22.64 -24.13
N ALA A 46 5.78 -23.92 -24.29
CA ALA A 46 5.81 -24.91 -23.20
C ALA A 46 6.94 -24.57 -22.17
N ALA A 47 8.10 -24.16 -22.64
CA ALA A 47 9.19 -23.73 -21.75
C ALA A 47 8.85 -22.47 -20.97
N LEU A 48 8.19 -21.50 -21.61
CA LEU A 48 7.68 -20.28 -20.97
C LEU A 48 6.56 -20.58 -19.97
N ALA A 49 5.66 -21.54 -20.29
CA ALA A 49 4.61 -21.98 -19.37
C ALA A 49 5.19 -22.69 -18.13
N LYS A 50 6.24 -23.49 -18.35
CA LYS A 50 6.95 -24.18 -17.27
C LYS A 50 7.73 -23.21 -16.38
N ALA A 51 8.41 -22.23 -16.96
CA ALA A 51 9.06 -21.14 -16.23
C ALA A 51 8.06 -20.29 -15.45
N LYS A 52 6.87 -20.01 -16.01
CA LYS A 52 5.77 -19.34 -15.31
C LYS A 52 5.18 -20.19 -14.18
N GLY A 53 5.16 -21.51 -14.30
CA GLY A 53 4.67 -22.42 -13.26
C GLY A 53 5.62 -22.55 -12.05
N GLU A 54 6.91 -22.37 -12.26
CA GLU A 54 7.92 -22.41 -11.20
C GLU A 54 8.09 -21.04 -10.49
N GLU A 55 7.58 -19.96 -11.08
CA GLU A 55 7.61 -18.60 -10.50
C GLU A 55 6.41 -18.27 -9.61
N THR A 56 5.55 -19.23 -9.25
CA THR A 56 4.39 -18.98 -8.38
C THR A 56 4.74 -18.50 -6.96
N ASN A 57 6.02 -18.30 -6.67
CA ASN A 57 6.49 -17.70 -5.42
C ASN A 57 7.33 -16.41 -5.63
N ARG A 58 7.39 -15.88 -6.85
CA ARG A 58 7.93 -14.55 -7.12
C ARG A 58 6.78 -13.61 -7.39
N SER A 59 6.51 -12.77 -6.43
CA SER A 59 5.63 -11.61 -6.57
C SER A 59 5.89 -10.92 -7.91
N THR A 60 5.01 -11.14 -8.87
CA THR A 60 5.11 -10.52 -10.20
C THR A 60 4.78 -9.05 -10.04
N ILE A 61 5.45 -8.16 -10.80
CA ILE A 61 5.13 -6.73 -10.81
C ILE A 61 3.64 -6.45 -11.07
N PHE A 62 2.91 -7.39 -11.65
CA PHE A 62 1.45 -7.34 -11.82
C PHE A 62 0.68 -7.65 -10.53
N ASP A 63 1.24 -8.37 -9.55
CA ASP A 63 0.65 -8.52 -8.22
C ASP A 63 0.72 -7.23 -7.41
N LEU A 64 1.69 -6.38 -7.71
CA LEU A 64 1.77 -5.02 -7.18
C LEU A 64 0.61 -4.12 -7.67
N PHE A 65 0.04 -4.42 -8.84
CA PHE A 65 -1.07 -3.66 -9.42
C PHE A 65 -2.43 -4.35 -9.28
N GLY A 66 -2.45 -5.66 -9.04
CA GLY A 66 -3.68 -6.47 -9.00
C GLY A 66 -4.15 -6.86 -7.60
N ASN A 67 -3.26 -6.85 -6.63
CA ASN A 67 -3.61 -7.15 -5.25
C ASN A 67 -3.63 -5.83 -4.48
N ASN A 68 -4.80 -5.38 -4.05
CA ASN A 68 -5.03 -4.21 -3.19
C ASN A 68 -4.37 -4.30 -1.80
N LYS A 69 -3.34 -5.13 -1.66
CA LYS A 69 -2.35 -5.09 -0.60
C LYS A 69 -1.15 -4.31 -1.13
N SER A 70 -1.35 -3.01 -1.37
CA SER A 70 -0.27 -2.08 -1.60
C SER A 70 0.76 -2.22 -0.49
N PRO A 71 2.07 -2.43 -0.81
CA PRO A 71 3.14 -2.27 0.17
C PRO A 71 3.39 -0.80 0.53
N ASN A 72 2.73 0.14 -0.11
CA ASN A 72 2.42 1.42 0.49
C ASN A 72 1.45 1.10 1.61
N ALA A 73 1.98 0.96 2.81
CA ALA A 73 1.23 0.99 4.02
C ALA A 73 0.29 2.22 3.99
N ASN A 74 -0.89 2.04 3.41
CA ASN A 74 -2.03 2.70 3.97
C ASN A 74 -2.03 2.18 5.40
N VAL A 75 -1.49 2.96 6.30
CA VAL A 75 -1.68 2.75 7.72
C VAL A 75 -3.19 2.81 7.88
N GLU A 76 -3.83 1.64 7.85
CA GLU A 76 -5.27 1.56 8.08
C GLU A 76 -5.48 1.94 9.53
N VAL A 77 -5.73 3.21 9.72
CA VAL A 77 -5.99 3.78 11.03
C VAL A 77 -7.28 3.21 11.57
N ASN A 78 -7.26 2.64 12.74
CA ASN A 78 -8.48 2.17 13.38
C ASN A 78 -9.43 3.33 13.69
N LYS A 79 -10.60 3.36 13.02
CA LYS A 79 -11.60 4.44 13.14
C LYS A 79 -12.06 4.68 14.59
N TYR A 80 -12.13 3.61 15.40
CA TYR A 80 -12.59 3.73 16.79
C TYR A 80 -11.51 4.29 17.70
N LEU A 81 -10.24 3.87 17.52
CA LEU A 81 -9.11 4.46 18.25
C LEU A 81 -8.93 5.92 17.90
N TRP A 82 -9.08 6.25 16.61
CA TRP A 82 -9.03 7.62 16.13
C TRP A 82 -10.09 8.51 16.75
N ALA A 83 -11.36 8.11 16.65
CA ALA A 83 -12.48 8.86 17.22
C ALA A 83 -12.38 8.94 18.76
N ALA A 84 -12.00 7.86 19.41
CA ALA A 84 -11.83 7.83 20.87
C ALA A 84 -10.70 8.76 21.35
N SER A 85 -9.60 8.84 20.58
CA SER A 85 -8.49 9.76 20.90
C SER A 85 -8.93 11.22 20.86
N LEU A 86 -9.72 11.61 19.86
CA LEU A 86 -10.29 12.94 19.75
C LEU A 86 -11.32 13.23 20.86
N ASP A 87 -12.14 12.24 21.22
CA ASP A 87 -13.14 12.36 22.28
C ASP A 87 -12.51 12.55 23.67
N VAL A 88 -11.53 11.71 24.01
CA VAL A 88 -10.89 11.72 25.34
C VAL A 88 -10.00 12.95 25.52
N LEU A 89 -9.33 13.38 24.46
CA LEU A 89 -8.40 14.52 24.48
C LEU A 89 -9.03 15.83 23.96
N ASN A 90 -10.35 15.93 23.97
CA ASN A 90 -11.10 17.10 23.48
C ASN A 90 -10.76 18.41 24.19
N PHE A 91 -10.18 18.36 25.40
CA PHE A 91 -9.69 19.52 26.15
C PHE A 91 -8.36 20.08 25.62
N LEU A 92 -7.70 19.36 24.72
CA LEU A 92 -6.48 19.81 24.05
C LEU A 92 -6.83 20.43 22.70
N PRO A 93 -6.35 21.65 22.40
CA PRO A 93 -6.55 22.23 21.07
C PRO A 93 -5.80 21.42 20.04
N ILE A 94 -6.43 21.10 18.93
CA ILE A 94 -5.82 20.34 17.83
C ILE A 94 -4.93 21.30 17.04
N GLU A 95 -3.66 20.96 16.86
CA GLU A 95 -2.71 21.70 16.03
C GLU A 95 -2.59 21.10 14.63
N SER A 96 -2.53 19.77 14.54
CA SER A 96 -2.41 19.06 13.27
C SER A 96 -3.06 17.68 13.37
N VAL A 97 -3.68 17.26 12.29
CA VAL A 97 -4.33 15.95 12.17
C VAL A 97 -4.01 15.38 10.80
N ASP A 98 -3.42 14.20 10.76
CA ASP A 98 -3.17 13.47 9.53
C ASP A 98 -3.80 12.07 9.60
N PRO A 99 -4.97 11.88 8.99
CA PRO A 99 -5.67 10.60 8.98
C PRO A 99 -4.92 9.51 8.21
N PHE A 100 -4.05 9.88 7.27
CA PHE A 100 -3.33 8.90 6.44
C PHE A 100 -2.18 8.26 7.18
N THR A 101 -1.46 9.03 8.01
CA THR A 101 -0.38 8.51 8.85
C THR A 101 -0.86 8.11 10.24
N GLY A 102 -2.11 8.43 10.59
CA GLY A 102 -2.68 8.15 11.90
C GLY A 102 -2.13 9.04 13.02
N VAL A 103 -1.61 10.22 12.69
CA VAL A 103 -1.01 11.15 13.65
C VAL A 103 -1.96 12.27 14.02
N ILE A 104 -2.11 12.50 15.33
CA ILE A 104 -2.81 13.67 15.91
C ILE A 104 -1.82 14.42 16.77
N VAL A 105 -1.62 15.70 16.51
CA VAL A 105 -0.79 16.59 17.30
C VAL A 105 -1.68 17.65 17.94
N THR A 106 -1.54 17.80 19.27
CA THR A 106 -2.32 18.78 20.01
C THR A 106 -1.41 19.85 20.59
N GLY A 107 -1.98 21.01 20.81
CA GLY A 107 -1.37 22.08 21.61
C GLY A 107 -1.52 21.85 23.12
N TYR A 108 -1.09 22.85 23.87
CA TYR A 108 -1.18 22.80 25.32
C TYR A 108 -2.59 23.12 25.81
N GLY A 109 -3.16 22.19 26.59
CA GLY A 109 -4.42 22.36 27.29
C GLY A 109 -4.36 21.80 28.70
N ALA A 110 -5.24 22.24 29.58
CA ALA A 110 -5.36 21.71 30.93
C ALA A 110 -6.56 20.73 30.97
N PRO A 111 -6.43 19.59 31.70
CA PRO A 111 -7.50 18.63 31.83
C PRO A 111 -8.70 19.24 32.60
N PRO A 112 -9.93 18.73 32.35
CA PRO A 112 -11.08 19.11 33.13
C PRO A 112 -10.85 18.73 34.60
N GLY A 113 -11.06 19.71 35.48
CA GLY A 113 -10.71 19.57 36.91
C GLY A 113 -9.45 20.35 37.31
N GLY A 114 -8.76 20.99 36.38
CA GLY A 114 -7.57 21.78 36.60
C GLY A 114 -6.29 20.94 36.63
N GLY A 115 -5.17 21.60 36.80
CA GLY A 115 -3.87 20.94 36.84
C GLY A 115 -2.87 21.54 35.86
N ARG A 116 -1.79 20.79 35.59
CA ARG A 116 -0.76 21.21 34.63
C ARG A 116 -1.26 21.11 33.22
N ALA A 117 -0.87 22.07 32.39
CA ALA A 117 -1.15 21.99 30.97
C ALA A 117 -0.20 20.99 30.28
N TYR A 118 -0.75 20.17 29.44
CA TYR A 118 -0.06 19.16 28.64
C TYR A 118 -0.33 19.37 27.16
N ARG A 119 0.58 18.90 26.31
CA ARG A 119 0.32 18.62 24.90
C ARG A 119 0.53 17.15 24.64
N ALA A 120 -0.14 16.61 23.66
CA ALA A 120 -0.05 15.21 23.29
C ALA A 120 0.24 15.04 21.80
N THR A 121 1.00 14.03 21.47
CA THR A 121 1.10 13.48 20.12
C THR A 121 0.62 12.04 20.17
N ILE A 122 -0.41 11.72 19.40
CA ILE A 122 -1.03 10.41 19.34
C ILE A 122 -0.72 9.82 17.98
N LEU A 123 -0.37 8.55 17.94
CA LEU A 123 -0.12 7.78 16.74
C LEU A 123 -0.94 6.50 16.78
N VAL A 124 -1.83 6.32 15.80
CA VAL A 124 -2.62 5.11 15.58
C VAL A 124 -2.08 4.41 14.34
N GLN A 125 -1.47 3.22 14.51
CA GLN A 125 -0.66 2.57 13.46
C GLN A 125 -1.30 1.33 12.84
N ASP A 126 -2.43 0.84 13.34
CA ASP A 126 -2.93 -0.48 12.96
C ASP A 126 -4.48 -0.46 12.93
N PRO A 127 -5.13 -1.18 12.02
CA PRO A 127 -6.59 -1.34 12.04
C PRO A 127 -7.10 -2.15 13.24
N ALA A 128 -6.23 -2.87 13.94
CA ALA A 128 -6.62 -3.63 15.11
C ALA A 128 -6.96 -2.72 16.31
N LEU A 129 -8.02 -3.09 17.05
CA LEU A 129 -8.36 -2.45 18.31
C LEU A 129 -7.53 -3.06 19.45
N ASP A 130 -6.25 -2.78 19.46
CA ASP A 130 -5.26 -3.30 20.40
C ASP A 130 -4.45 -2.14 20.99
N ALA A 131 -3.96 -2.32 22.22
CA ALA A 131 -3.10 -1.33 22.89
C ALA A 131 -1.79 -1.05 22.13
N ARG A 132 -1.30 -2.03 21.37
CA ARG A 132 -0.10 -1.87 20.53
C ARG A 132 -0.31 -0.94 19.33
N SER A 133 -1.56 -0.78 18.91
CA SER A 133 -1.94 0.07 17.79
C SER A 133 -1.99 1.55 18.17
N LEU A 134 -1.92 1.87 19.48
CA LEU A 134 -1.97 3.21 20.01
C LEU A 134 -0.65 3.57 20.69
N LYS A 135 -0.07 4.70 20.30
CA LYS A 135 1.11 5.27 20.99
C LYS A 135 0.82 6.72 21.34
N ILE A 136 1.08 7.07 22.60
CA ILE A 136 0.87 8.41 23.13
C ILE A 136 2.17 8.96 23.68
N ALA A 137 2.57 10.13 23.19
CA ALA A 137 3.65 10.92 23.77
C ALA A 137 3.06 12.20 24.35
N MET A 138 3.35 12.49 25.61
CA MET A 138 2.86 13.68 26.31
C MET A 138 3.99 14.51 26.87
N GLN A 139 3.82 15.82 26.85
CA GLN A 139 4.78 16.77 27.38
C GLN A 139 4.06 17.85 28.18
N GLY A 140 4.57 18.10 29.37
CA GLY A 140 4.10 19.22 30.21
C GLY A 140 4.58 20.57 29.67
N ARG A 141 3.89 21.63 30.03
CA ARG A 141 4.33 23.01 29.74
C ARG A 141 5.70 23.24 30.38
N GLY A 142 6.66 23.72 29.57
CA GLY A 142 8.06 23.84 29.99
C GLY A 142 8.94 22.65 29.66
N GLY A 143 8.43 21.67 28.90
CA GLY A 143 9.24 20.56 28.38
C GLY A 143 9.40 19.38 29.36
N GLY A 144 8.79 19.44 30.53
CA GLY A 144 8.86 18.38 31.54
C GLY A 144 8.15 17.10 31.08
N ALA A 145 8.72 15.95 31.44
CA ALA A 145 8.08 14.67 31.22
C ALA A 145 6.79 14.53 32.03
N VAL A 146 5.81 13.89 31.47
CA VAL A 146 4.55 13.53 32.15
C VAL A 146 4.75 12.18 32.86
N ALA A 147 4.14 12.03 34.03
CA ALA A 147 4.21 10.79 34.77
C ALA A 147 3.67 9.61 33.97
N PRO A 148 4.35 8.46 33.94
CA PRO A 148 3.91 7.31 33.14
C PRO A 148 2.50 6.82 33.51
N GLU A 149 2.08 6.99 34.75
CA GLU A 149 0.74 6.64 35.23
C GLU A 149 -0.34 7.48 34.53
N THR A 150 -0.05 8.77 34.27
CA THR A 150 -0.98 9.67 33.57
C THR A 150 -1.13 9.23 32.12
N ILE A 151 -0.03 8.86 31.45
CA ILE A 151 -0.06 8.38 30.06
C ILE A 151 -0.88 7.09 29.98
N ARG A 152 -0.63 6.12 30.87
CA ARG A 152 -1.39 4.85 30.92
C ARG A 152 -2.88 5.08 31.19
N ALA A 153 -3.22 5.99 32.10
CA ALA A 153 -4.62 6.30 32.36
C ALA A 153 -5.34 6.86 31.13
N ILE A 154 -4.65 7.66 30.32
CA ILE A 154 -5.20 8.18 29.07
C ILE A 154 -5.29 7.08 27.99
N GLU A 155 -4.29 6.22 27.88
CA GLU A 155 -4.33 5.05 26.99
C GLU A 155 -5.52 4.14 27.33
N ASP A 156 -5.74 3.83 28.59
CA ASP A 156 -6.84 3.01 29.08
C ASP A 156 -8.20 3.69 28.81
N ALA A 157 -8.29 4.99 29.01
CA ALA A 157 -9.50 5.76 28.70
C ALA A 157 -9.83 5.72 27.21
N ILE A 158 -8.83 5.91 26.34
CA ILE A 158 -9.00 5.85 24.89
C ILE A 158 -9.41 4.43 24.47
N MET A 159 -8.76 3.40 24.97
CA MET A 159 -9.10 2.00 24.67
C MET A 159 -10.53 1.65 25.10
N THR A 160 -10.94 2.12 26.27
CA THR A 160 -12.29 1.92 26.79
C THR A 160 -13.31 2.62 25.91
N ARG A 161 -13.06 3.88 25.54
CA ARG A 161 -13.94 4.65 24.67
C ARG A 161 -14.04 4.03 23.28
N ALA A 162 -12.94 3.58 22.71
CA ALA A 162 -12.91 2.91 21.41
C ALA A 162 -13.75 1.61 21.39
N ARG A 163 -13.68 0.82 22.48
CA ARG A 163 -14.54 -0.37 22.64
C ARG A 163 -16.02 0.00 22.73
N GLN A 164 -16.35 1.07 23.45
CA GLN A 164 -17.73 1.56 23.53
C GLN A 164 -18.27 1.98 22.16
N LEU A 165 -17.48 2.75 21.40
CA LEU A 165 -17.86 3.17 20.04
C LEU A 165 -18.08 1.96 19.11
N ARG A 166 -17.20 0.95 19.18
CA ARG A 166 -17.38 -0.28 18.40
C ARG A 166 -18.66 -1.03 18.77
N ILE A 167 -18.99 -1.12 20.05
CA ILE A 167 -20.22 -1.78 20.51
C ILE A 167 -21.45 -1.00 20.07
N GLN A 168 -21.41 0.32 20.08
CA GLN A 168 -22.50 1.16 19.59
C GLN A 168 -22.71 0.97 18.07
N ASP A 169 -21.64 0.95 17.31
CA ASP A 169 -21.67 0.76 15.85
C ASP A 169 -22.21 -0.63 15.45
N ALA A 170 -21.95 -1.66 16.27
CA ALA A 170 -22.43 -3.03 16.03
C ALA A 170 -23.93 -3.23 16.37
N LYS A 171 -24.58 -2.26 16.96
CA LYS A 171 -26.02 -2.31 17.31
C LYS A 171 -26.92 -1.59 16.30
N LEU A 172 -26.31 -0.92 15.30
CA LEU A 172 -26.97 -0.23 14.20
C LEU A 172 -27.15 -1.14 12.99
#